data_431fb547119563baa4214b1ed1d2ba66
#
_entry.id   431fb547119563baa4214b1ed1d2ba66
#
_cell.length_a   1.000
_cell.length_b   1.000
_cell.length_c   1.000
_cell.angle_alpha   90.00
_cell.angle_beta   90.00
_cell.angle_gamma   90.00
#
_symmetry.space_group_name_H-M   'P 1'
#
loop_
_entity.id
_entity.type
_entity.pdbx_description
1 polymer ?
#
loop_
_entity_poly.entity_id
_entity_poly.type
_entity_poly.pdbx_seq_one_letter_code
_entity_poly.pdbx_strand_id
1 'polypeptide(L)'
;KNNNHGFWAHQGAGGRIVNLDSSNLLFTTGDFRNRPLSQDIQSDFGKILKINIQNKNSEVVSLGHRNPQGLYYSKKFDFILSTEHGPKGGDEININNKPFLKVKNFGWPISSYGEHYAKNYSDKILKEAPLNKSHKKFGFEEPIKYFDPSIGISQTISLNEADTEFLIGAMGNEIAD
;
A
#
# COMPACT_ATOMS: atom_id res chain seq x y z
N LYS A 1 9.82 18.87 3.37
CA LYS A 1 10.55 18.70 2.09
C LYS A 1 9.62 19.17 0.98
N ASN A 2 10.04 20.19 0.22
CA ASN A 2 9.28 20.67 -0.94
C ASN A 2 9.28 19.56 -2.00
N ASN A 3 8.11 18.99 -2.30
CA ASN A 3 7.96 18.18 -3.48
C ASN A 3 7.64 19.09 -4.68
N ASN A 4 8.41 18.98 -5.74
CA ASN A 4 8.30 19.81 -6.94
C ASN A 4 7.13 19.39 -7.86
N HIS A 5 6.10 18.74 -7.34
CA HIS A 5 5.02 18.17 -8.15
C HIS A 5 3.72 19.01 -8.19
N GLY A 6 3.72 20.21 -7.63
CA GLY A 6 2.61 21.16 -7.70
C GLY A 6 1.31 20.62 -7.05
N PHE A 7 0.17 21.00 -7.61
CA PHE A 7 -1.16 20.69 -7.08
C PHE A 7 -1.44 19.18 -6.90
N TRP A 8 -0.81 18.32 -7.69
CA TRP A 8 -0.98 16.86 -7.64
C TRP A 8 -0.14 16.17 -6.56
N ALA A 9 0.62 16.91 -5.78
CA ALA A 9 1.52 16.39 -4.75
C ALA A 9 0.81 15.68 -3.58
N HIS A 10 -0.49 15.85 -3.44
CA HIS A 10 -1.28 15.24 -2.36
C HIS A 10 -1.93 13.90 -2.75
N GLN A 11 -1.74 13.44 -3.99
CA GLN A 11 -2.25 12.14 -4.41
C GLN A 11 -1.39 11.00 -3.87
N GLY A 12 -2.03 9.87 -3.55
CA GLY A 12 -1.33 8.70 -3.04
C GLY A 12 -0.86 8.89 -1.60
N ALA A 13 -1.71 9.43 -0.74
CA ALA A 13 -1.36 9.77 0.65
C ALA A 13 -1.45 8.58 1.61
N GLY A 14 -2.27 7.54 1.31
CA GLY A 14 -2.64 6.54 2.29
C GLY A 14 -3.55 7.15 3.37
N GLY A 15 -3.14 7.08 4.63
CA GLY A 15 -3.77 7.81 5.74
C GLY A 15 -4.73 6.96 6.58
N ARG A 16 -4.69 5.63 6.47
CA ARG A 16 -5.49 4.76 7.34
C ARG A 16 -4.81 4.56 8.69
N ILE A 17 -5.62 4.60 9.76
CA ILE A 17 -5.18 4.38 11.14
C ILE A 17 -5.98 3.22 11.70
N VAL A 18 -5.29 2.30 12.38
CA VAL A 18 -5.88 1.18 13.13
C VAL A 18 -5.20 1.07 14.48
N ASN A 19 -5.99 0.82 15.52
CA ASN A 19 -5.46 0.57 16.84
C ASN A 19 -4.77 -0.81 16.87
N LEU A 20 -3.52 -0.86 17.32
CA LEU A 20 -2.77 -2.09 17.53
C LEU A 20 -2.92 -2.58 18.98
N ASP A 21 -2.66 -1.69 19.92
CA ASP A 21 -2.80 -1.93 21.37
C ASP A 21 -2.96 -0.61 22.14
N SER A 22 -2.86 -0.64 23.46
CA SER A 22 -3.03 0.55 24.31
C SER A 22 -1.99 1.66 24.09
N SER A 23 -0.87 1.36 23.45
CA SER A 23 0.27 2.27 23.29
C SER A 23 0.67 2.49 21.83
N ASN A 24 0.15 1.68 20.89
CA ASN A 24 0.60 1.69 19.52
C ASN A 24 -0.56 1.73 18.53
N LEU A 25 -0.33 2.43 17.43
CA LEU A 25 -1.19 2.48 16.24
C LEU A 25 -0.47 1.86 15.05
N LEU A 26 -1.24 1.33 14.11
CA LEU A 26 -0.79 1.12 12.74
C LEU A 26 -1.26 2.27 11.87
N PHE A 27 -0.39 2.75 11.00
CA PHE A 27 -0.66 3.88 10.12
C PHE A 27 -0.12 3.62 8.72
N THR A 28 -0.93 3.92 7.70
CA THR A 28 -0.49 3.80 6.31
C THR A 28 -0.07 5.14 5.74
N THR A 29 1.06 5.17 5.05
CA THR A 29 1.49 6.29 4.25
C THR A 29 1.60 5.88 2.78
N GLY A 30 1.19 6.73 1.89
CA GLY A 30 1.41 6.52 0.47
C GLY A 30 2.74 7.10 -0.02
N ASP A 31 2.99 6.96 -1.32
CA ASP A 31 4.24 7.41 -1.94
C ASP A 31 4.28 8.91 -2.23
N PHE A 32 3.13 9.60 -2.14
CA PHE A 32 3.00 11.03 -2.47
C PHE A 32 3.67 11.40 -3.80
N ARG A 33 3.64 10.49 -4.76
CA ARG A 33 4.32 10.53 -6.06
C ARG A 33 5.86 10.59 -5.99
N ASN A 34 6.44 10.34 -4.85
CA ASN A 34 7.89 10.14 -4.67
C ASN A 34 8.20 8.64 -4.69
N ARG A 35 7.86 7.98 -5.78
CA ARG A 35 7.86 6.51 -5.95
C ARG A 35 9.09 5.80 -5.38
N PRO A 36 10.34 6.24 -5.66
CA PRO A 36 11.53 5.56 -5.15
C PRO A 36 11.60 5.49 -3.62
N LEU A 37 10.99 6.46 -2.91
CA LEU A 37 11.00 6.49 -1.45
C LEU A 37 10.20 5.35 -0.83
N SER A 38 9.30 4.72 -1.59
CA SER A 38 8.59 3.53 -1.11
C SER A 38 9.53 2.35 -0.85
N GLN A 39 10.68 2.30 -1.53
CA GLN A 39 11.71 1.28 -1.35
C GLN A 39 12.80 1.69 -0.35
N ASP A 40 12.86 2.95 0.05
CA ASP A 40 13.83 3.42 1.04
C ASP A 40 13.30 3.17 2.46
N ILE A 41 13.97 2.28 3.20
CA ILE A 41 13.60 1.93 4.59
C ILE A 41 13.71 3.11 5.56
N GLN A 42 14.51 4.13 5.24
CA GLN A 42 14.67 5.33 6.05
C GLN A 42 13.61 6.41 5.77
N SER A 43 12.75 6.17 4.77
CA SER A 43 11.66 7.07 4.41
C SER A 43 10.35 6.60 5.01
N ASP A 44 9.51 7.53 5.44
CA ASP A 44 8.14 7.24 5.88
C ASP A 44 7.14 7.10 4.71
N PHE A 45 7.56 7.32 3.46
CA PHE A 45 6.68 7.26 2.29
C PHE A 45 6.52 5.83 1.77
N GLY A 46 5.28 5.45 1.44
CA GLY A 46 4.93 4.13 0.94
C GLY A 46 5.14 3.02 1.96
N LYS A 47 4.63 3.23 3.18
CA LYS A 47 4.85 2.35 4.34
C LYS A 47 3.55 2.01 5.06
N ILE A 48 3.59 0.89 5.77
CA ILE A 48 2.78 0.68 6.97
C ILE A 48 3.71 0.86 8.17
N LEU A 49 3.35 1.80 9.04
CA LEU A 49 4.13 2.18 10.22
C LEU A 49 3.42 1.72 11.48
N LYS A 50 4.19 1.27 12.46
CA LYS A 50 3.76 1.16 13.86
C LYS A 50 4.24 2.43 14.57
N ILE A 51 3.32 3.15 15.19
CA ILE A 51 3.59 4.41 15.87
C ILE A 51 3.25 4.27 17.35
N ASN A 52 4.22 4.53 18.21
CA ASN A 52 3.97 4.61 19.64
C ASN A 52 3.39 5.98 20.00
N ILE A 53 2.18 6.02 20.60
CA ILE A 53 1.46 7.26 20.86
C ILE A 53 2.03 8.08 22.02
N GLN A 54 2.84 7.47 22.90
CA GLN A 54 3.43 8.13 24.06
C GLN A 54 4.72 8.86 23.69
N ASN A 55 5.69 8.13 23.10
CA ASN A 55 7.00 8.68 22.75
C ASN A 55 7.10 9.15 21.30
N LYS A 56 6.05 8.91 20.48
CA LYS A 56 5.93 9.30 19.06
C LYS A 56 6.97 8.64 18.13
N ASN A 57 7.64 7.59 18.58
CA ASN A 57 8.53 6.82 17.72
C ASN A 57 7.72 6.01 16.70
N SER A 58 8.28 5.89 15.50
CA SER A 58 7.73 5.05 14.43
C SER A 58 8.70 3.95 14.04
N GLU A 59 8.13 2.80 13.69
CA GLU A 59 8.84 1.64 13.16
C GLU A 59 8.19 1.23 11.85
N VAL A 60 8.99 0.89 10.84
CA VAL A 60 8.49 0.36 9.57
C VAL A 60 8.06 -1.09 9.75
N VAL A 61 6.79 -1.38 9.49
CA VAL A 61 6.23 -2.74 9.48
C VAL A 61 6.30 -3.37 8.10
N SER A 62 6.01 -2.57 7.07
CA SER A 62 6.17 -2.96 5.67
C SER A 62 6.46 -1.76 4.79
N LEU A 63 7.06 -2.02 3.62
CA LEU A 63 7.43 -1.02 2.63
C LEU A 63 6.99 -1.45 1.22
N GLY A 64 7.20 -0.58 0.24
CA GLY A 64 6.82 -0.87 -1.12
C GLY A 64 5.32 -0.70 -1.38
N HIS A 65 4.69 0.26 -0.73
CA HIS A 65 3.29 0.62 -0.91
C HIS A 65 3.15 1.88 -1.77
N ARG A 66 2.09 1.93 -2.58
CA ARG A 66 1.75 3.09 -3.42
C ARG A 66 0.77 4.04 -2.73
N ASN A 67 -0.44 3.55 -2.46
CA ASN A 67 -1.53 4.32 -1.86
C ASN A 67 -2.44 3.38 -1.04
N PRO A 68 -1.97 2.92 0.11
CA PRO A 68 -2.73 2.00 0.95
C PRO A 68 -3.84 2.74 1.70
N GLN A 69 -5.09 2.53 1.28
CA GLN A 69 -6.27 3.18 1.84
C GLN A 69 -7.12 2.28 2.74
N GLY A 70 -6.90 0.97 2.70
CA GLY A 70 -7.51 0.03 3.63
C GLY A 70 -6.47 -0.61 4.53
N LEU A 71 -6.84 -0.80 5.79
CA LEU A 71 -5.98 -1.41 6.80
C LEU A 71 -6.84 -2.11 7.84
N TYR A 72 -6.52 -3.36 8.12
CA TYR A 72 -7.09 -4.16 9.19
C TYR A 72 -5.98 -4.97 9.86
N TYR A 73 -6.02 -5.08 11.17
CA TYR A 73 -5.12 -5.95 11.94
C TYR A 73 -5.92 -7.00 12.68
N SER A 74 -5.66 -8.27 12.37
CA SER A 74 -6.15 -9.40 13.15
C SER A 74 -5.22 -9.68 14.30
N LYS A 75 -5.62 -9.27 15.51
CA LYS A 75 -4.86 -9.58 16.73
C LYS A 75 -4.86 -11.08 17.04
N LYS A 76 -5.94 -11.78 16.70
CA LYS A 76 -6.12 -13.21 16.96
C LYS A 76 -5.18 -14.08 16.13
N PHE A 77 -4.98 -13.72 14.86
CA PHE A 77 -4.22 -14.51 13.91
C PHE A 77 -2.88 -13.88 13.52
N ASP A 78 -2.59 -12.70 14.08
CA ASP A 78 -1.36 -11.94 13.86
C ASP A 78 -1.06 -11.70 12.37
N PHE A 79 -2.01 -11.06 11.69
CA PHE A 79 -1.80 -10.58 10.33
C PHE A 79 -2.36 -9.17 10.10
N ILE A 80 -1.80 -8.48 9.15
CA ILE A 80 -2.34 -7.25 8.58
C ILE A 80 -2.92 -7.57 7.20
N LEU A 81 -4.18 -7.14 6.97
CA LEU A 81 -4.78 -7.04 5.66
C LEU A 81 -4.77 -5.58 5.23
N SER A 82 -4.20 -5.30 4.08
CA SER A 82 -4.23 -3.96 3.50
C SER A 82 -4.75 -3.98 2.08
N THR A 83 -5.38 -2.87 1.69
CA THR A 83 -5.84 -2.64 0.33
C THR A 83 -5.22 -1.37 -0.20
N GLU A 84 -4.78 -1.37 -1.45
CA GLU A 84 -4.14 -0.21 -2.02
C GLU A 84 -4.46 0.01 -3.50
N HIS A 85 -4.47 1.28 -3.89
CA HIS A 85 -4.62 1.65 -5.28
C HIS A 85 -3.33 1.40 -6.06
N GLY A 86 -3.45 0.64 -7.14
CA GLY A 86 -2.45 0.60 -8.18
C GLY A 86 -2.41 1.87 -9.04
N PRO A 87 -1.56 1.91 -10.06
CA PRO A 87 -1.68 2.89 -11.14
C PRO A 87 -2.88 2.53 -12.04
N LYS A 88 -2.82 2.72 -13.33
CA LYS A 88 -3.89 2.28 -14.23
C LYS A 88 -4.03 0.75 -14.17
N GLY A 89 -5.10 0.26 -13.56
CA GLY A 89 -5.23 -1.14 -13.14
C GLY A 89 -4.42 -1.46 -11.86
N GLY A 90 -4.42 -2.71 -11.42
CA GLY A 90 -3.55 -3.21 -10.36
C GLY A 90 -3.83 -2.72 -8.95
N ASP A 91 -5.09 -2.44 -8.61
CA ASP A 91 -5.49 -2.33 -7.20
C ASP A 91 -5.26 -3.67 -6.51
N GLU A 92 -4.79 -3.66 -5.28
CA GLU A 92 -4.31 -4.85 -4.60
C GLU A 92 -4.95 -5.07 -3.23
N ILE A 93 -5.11 -6.36 -2.89
CA ILE A 93 -5.34 -6.81 -1.52
C ILE A 93 -4.09 -7.56 -1.10
N ASN A 94 -3.47 -7.07 -0.04
CA ASN A 94 -2.21 -7.56 0.48
C ASN A 94 -2.38 -8.16 1.88
N ILE A 95 -1.70 -9.26 2.16
CA ILE A 95 -1.66 -9.85 3.49
C ILE A 95 -0.22 -9.92 4.01
N ASN A 96 -0.01 -9.42 5.22
CA ASN A 96 1.25 -9.49 5.93
C ASN A 96 1.08 -10.39 7.16
N ASN A 97 1.42 -11.67 7.02
CA ASN A 97 1.38 -12.62 8.14
C ASN A 97 2.57 -12.39 9.06
N LYS A 98 2.34 -12.39 10.37
CA LYS A 98 3.33 -12.12 11.42
C LYS A 98 4.11 -10.83 11.15
N PRO A 99 3.40 -9.70 11.06
CA PRO A 99 3.94 -8.45 10.53
C PRO A 99 5.09 -7.85 11.33
N PHE A 100 5.25 -8.26 12.58
CA PHE A 100 6.27 -7.73 13.47
C PHE A 100 7.53 -8.60 13.57
N LEU A 101 7.59 -9.74 12.84
CA LEU A 101 8.80 -10.58 12.80
C LEU A 101 9.88 -10.02 11.89
N LYS A 102 9.48 -9.50 10.74
CA LYS A 102 10.40 -8.89 9.75
C LYS A 102 9.64 -7.89 8.89
N VAL A 103 10.34 -6.87 8.44
CA VAL A 103 9.81 -5.92 7.47
C VAL A 103 9.61 -6.64 6.12
N LYS A 104 8.40 -6.60 5.58
CA LYS A 104 8.07 -7.14 4.28
C LYS A 104 8.00 -6.04 3.23
N ASN A 105 8.33 -6.39 1.99
CA ASN A 105 8.30 -5.47 0.85
C ASN A 105 7.25 -5.91 -0.16
N PHE A 106 6.28 -5.02 -0.44
CA PHE A 106 5.17 -5.25 -1.36
C PHE A 106 5.43 -4.74 -2.79
N GLY A 107 6.64 -4.29 -3.09
CA GLY A 107 7.19 -4.19 -4.43
C GLY A 107 7.03 -2.86 -5.14
N TRP A 108 6.06 -2.00 -4.78
CA TRP A 108 5.92 -0.69 -5.42
C TRP A 108 7.19 0.17 -5.27
N PRO A 109 7.67 0.86 -6.30
CA PRO A 109 7.19 0.93 -7.69
C PRO A 109 7.91 -0.03 -8.67
N ILE A 110 8.69 -0.96 -8.15
CA ILE A 110 9.47 -1.90 -8.97
C ILE A 110 8.54 -2.92 -9.61
N SER A 111 7.56 -3.42 -8.84
CA SER A 111 6.51 -4.33 -9.31
C SER A 111 5.13 -3.71 -9.15
N SER A 112 4.23 -4.02 -10.06
CA SER A 112 2.80 -3.69 -10.03
C SER A 112 2.06 -4.48 -11.10
N TYR A 113 0.80 -4.85 -10.82
CA TYR A 113 -0.08 -5.43 -11.84
C TYR A 113 -0.74 -4.36 -12.72
N GLY A 114 -0.70 -3.09 -12.32
CA GLY A 114 -1.17 -1.98 -13.13
C GLY A 114 -0.15 -1.48 -14.16
N GLU A 115 -0.55 -0.47 -14.90
CA GLU A 115 0.23 0.16 -15.97
C GLU A 115 0.41 1.66 -15.72
N HIS A 116 1.34 2.26 -16.41
CA HIS A 116 1.45 3.72 -16.45
C HIS A 116 0.23 4.37 -17.10
N TYR A 117 -0.23 5.51 -16.57
CA TYR A 117 -1.38 6.23 -17.12
C TYR A 117 -1.10 6.84 -18.49
N ALA A 118 0.10 7.32 -18.72
CA ALA A 118 0.51 7.91 -19.99
C ALA A 118 1.45 6.97 -20.75
N LYS A 119 1.43 7.07 -22.07
CA LYS A 119 2.32 6.28 -22.93
C LYS A 119 3.73 6.89 -23.04
N ASN A 120 3.87 8.19 -22.79
CA ASN A 120 5.10 8.96 -23.03
C ASN A 120 5.73 9.42 -21.71
N TYR A 121 6.07 8.49 -20.83
CA TYR A 121 6.90 8.82 -19.67
C TYR A 121 8.37 8.92 -20.07
N SER A 122 9.11 9.82 -19.39
CA SER A 122 10.56 9.91 -19.57
C SER A 122 11.24 8.62 -19.11
N ASP A 123 12.41 8.33 -19.68
CA ASP A 123 13.23 7.17 -19.29
C ASP A 123 13.54 7.16 -17.78
N LYS A 124 13.70 8.34 -17.19
CA LYS A 124 13.87 8.48 -15.75
C LYS A 124 12.70 7.88 -14.99
N ILE A 125 11.44 8.20 -15.35
CA ILE A 125 10.24 7.68 -14.67
C ILE A 125 10.11 6.18 -14.90
N LEU A 126 10.38 5.69 -16.10
CA LEU A 126 10.32 4.26 -16.40
C LEU A 126 11.39 3.47 -15.61
N LYS A 127 12.56 4.07 -15.40
CA LYS A 127 13.62 3.47 -14.59
C LYS A 127 13.28 3.48 -13.08
N GLU A 128 12.67 4.55 -12.58
CA GLU A 128 12.26 4.68 -11.18
C GLU A 128 11.04 3.82 -10.84
N ALA A 129 10.19 3.52 -11.81
CA ALA A 129 8.97 2.74 -11.65
C ALA A 129 8.77 1.79 -12.85
N PRO A 130 9.53 0.70 -12.92
CA PRO A 130 9.46 -0.23 -14.05
C PRO A 130 8.16 -1.03 -14.12
N LEU A 131 7.38 -1.10 -13.03
CA LEU A 131 6.08 -1.77 -12.94
C LEU A 131 6.12 -3.21 -13.49
N ASN A 132 7.13 -3.97 -13.10
CA ASN A 132 7.25 -5.38 -13.50
C ASN A 132 6.04 -6.17 -13.01
N LYS A 133 5.50 -7.03 -13.86
CA LYS A 133 4.46 -7.99 -13.46
C LYS A 133 5.07 -9.11 -12.61
N SER A 134 4.29 -9.68 -11.66
CA SER A 134 4.73 -10.68 -10.69
C SER A 134 5.74 -10.17 -9.65
N HIS A 135 5.24 -9.80 -8.49
CA HIS A 135 6.04 -9.35 -7.35
C HIS A 135 7.04 -10.41 -6.91
N LYS A 136 6.60 -11.67 -6.83
CA LYS A 136 7.44 -12.81 -6.41
C LYS A 136 8.71 -13.00 -7.24
N LYS A 137 8.67 -12.79 -8.57
CA LYS A 137 9.85 -12.92 -9.43
C LYS A 137 10.95 -11.91 -9.08
N PHE A 138 10.57 -10.80 -8.47
CA PHE A 138 11.48 -9.72 -8.08
C PHE A 138 11.76 -9.72 -6.57
N GLY A 139 11.37 -10.79 -5.85
CA GLY A 139 11.67 -10.97 -4.44
C GLY A 139 10.74 -10.23 -3.48
N PHE A 140 9.58 -9.79 -3.96
CA PHE A 140 8.56 -9.09 -3.16
C PHE A 140 7.42 -10.01 -2.73
N GLU A 141 6.63 -9.55 -1.75
CA GLU A 141 5.40 -10.22 -1.35
C GLU A 141 4.35 -10.07 -2.47
N GLU A 142 3.72 -11.20 -2.81
CA GLU A 142 2.67 -11.23 -3.84
C GLU A 142 1.34 -10.81 -3.22
N PRO A 143 0.52 -9.96 -3.87
CA PRO A 143 -0.84 -9.68 -3.41
C PRO A 143 -1.68 -10.96 -3.46
N ILE A 144 -2.57 -11.15 -2.49
CA ILE A 144 -3.52 -12.27 -2.51
C ILE A 144 -4.59 -12.10 -3.59
N LYS A 145 -4.81 -10.86 -4.01
CA LYS A 145 -5.70 -10.49 -5.11
C LYS A 145 -5.27 -9.16 -5.71
N TYR A 146 -5.36 -9.05 -7.02
CA TYR A 146 -5.28 -7.77 -7.73
C TYR A 146 -6.48 -7.61 -8.67
N PHE A 147 -6.75 -6.37 -9.07
CA PHE A 147 -7.86 -6.00 -9.94
C PHE A 147 -7.35 -5.22 -11.15
N ASP A 148 -7.64 -5.73 -12.33
CA ASP A 148 -7.39 -5.06 -13.60
C ASP A 148 -8.62 -5.29 -14.50
N PRO A 149 -9.40 -4.23 -14.75
CA PRO A 149 -9.20 -2.83 -14.35
C PRO A 149 -9.30 -2.57 -12.85
N SER A 150 -8.76 -1.42 -12.39
CA SER A 150 -8.90 -0.96 -11.00
C SER A 150 -10.36 -0.76 -10.61
N ILE A 151 -10.69 -1.09 -9.38
CA ILE A 151 -12.03 -0.91 -8.80
C ILE A 151 -12.13 0.31 -7.87
N GLY A 152 -11.03 1.06 -7.71
CA GLY A 152 -10.96 2.15 -6.76
C GLY A 152 -11.08 1.66 -5.31
N ILE A 153 -10.29 0.64 -4.97
CA ILE A 153 -10.34 -0.07 -3.68
C ILE A 153 -10.10 0.88 -2.51
N SER A 154 -10.82 0.69 -1.40
CA SER A 154 -10.72 1.56 -0.22
C SER A 154 -10.61 0.76 1.08
N GLN A 155 -11.32 1.14 2.14
CA GLN A 155 -11.26 0.50 3.46
C GLN A 155 -11.69 -0.96 3.44
N THR A 156 -11.14 -1.74 4.36
CA THR A 156 -11.51 -3.13 4.65
C THR A 156 -11.87 -3.31 6.13
N ILE A 157 -12.84 -4.17 6.39
CA ILE A 157 -13.25 -4.59 7.74
C ILE A 157 -13.50 -6.09 7.74
N SER A 158 -13.26 -6.76 8.89
CA SER A 158 -13.70 -8.14 9.10
C SER A 158 -15.20 -8.19 9.36
N LEU A 159 -15.87 -9.19 8.80
CA LEU A 159 -17.30 -9.45 9.00
C LEU A 159 -17.58 -10.50 10.09
N ASN A 160 -16.55 -11.22 10.52
CA ASN A 160 -16.71 -12.26 11.54
C ASN A 160 -15.49 -12.35 12.47
N GLU A 161 -15.68 -12.93 13.66
CA GLU A 161 -14.62 -13.09 14.66
C GLU A 161 -13.51 -14.08 14.24
N ALA A 162 -13.75 -14.85 13.18
CA ALA A 162 -12.77 -15.77 12.64
C ALA A 162 -11.82 -15.12 11.62
N ASP A 163 -12.05 -13.84 11.26
CA ASP A 163 -11.28 -13.10 10.26
C ASP A 163 -11.11 -13.85 8.94
N THR A 164 -12.19 -14.54 8.50
CA THR A 164 -12.23 -15.29 7.26
C THR A 164 -13.04 -14.63 6.16
N GLU A 165 -13.86 -13.65 6.54
CA GLU A 165 -14.71 -12.87 5.63
C GLU A 165 -14.49 -11.39 5.81
N PHE A 166 -14.28 -10.69 4.71
CA PHE A 166 -13.98 -9.25 4.72
C PHE A 166 -14.92 -8.50 3.79
N LEU A 167 -15.39 -7.36 4.24
CA LEU A 167 -16.01 -6.36 3.39
C LEU A 167 -14.94 -5.36 2.97
N ILE A 168 -14.83 -5.13 1.67
CA ILE A 168 -13.89 -4.19 1.08
C ILE A 168 -14.68 -3.15 0.29
N GLY A 169 -14.51 -1.88 0.65
CA GLY A 169 -15.10 -0.78 -0.09
C GLY A 169 -14.39 -0.57 -1.43
N ALA A 170 -15.15 -0.18 -2.44
CA ALA A 170 -14.64 0.25 -3.72
C ALA A 170 -15.43 1.45 -4.22
N MET A 171 -14.77 2.37 -4.92
CA MET A 171 -15.44 3.53 -5.52
C MET A 171 -16.21 3.14 -6.80
N GLY A 172 -16.01 1.93 -7.27
CA GLY A 172 -16.54 1.41 -8.51
C GLY A 172 -15.69 1.82 -9.73
N ASN A 173 -15.81 1.04 -10.80
CA ASN A 173 -15.48 1.46 -12.15
C ASN A 173 -16.80 1.76 -12.83
N GLU A 174 -16.99 2.96 -13.32
CA GLU A 174 -17.87 3.12 -14.45
C GLU A 174 -17.24 2.31 -15.58
N ILE A 175 -17.82 1.15 -15.86
CA ILE A 175 -17.54 0.45 -17.10
C ILE A 175 -18.09 1.40 -18.15
N ALA A 176 -17.21 2.14 -18.80
CA ALA A 176 -17.55 2.81 -20.03
C ALA A 176 -17.82 1.68 -21.04
N ASP A 177 -19.10 1.53 -21.39
CA ASP A 177 -19.57 0.68 -22.48
C ASP A 177 -18.97 1.14 -23.83
#